data_5757237406c881a4a0669b5ea38f6fca
#
_entry.id   5757237406c881a4a0669b5ea38f6fca
#
_cell.length_a   1.000
_cell.length_b   1.000
_cell.length_c   1.000
_cell.angle_alpha   90.00
_cell.angle_beta   90.00
_cell.angle_gamma   90.00
#
_symmetry.space_group_name_H-M   'P 1'
#
loop_
_entity.id
_entity.type
_entity.pdbx_description
1 polymer ?
#
loop_
_entity_poly.entity_id
_entity_poly.type
_entity_poly.pdbx_seq_one_letter_code
_entity_poly.pdbx_strand_id
1 'polypeptide(L)'
;MTSEGAYVMCKECGHKWYMNEYGQLEAVEGETYFSHIPDWYEWERENVRKEVEAGTYGIQVKSDVRSLPNPKKFIDVGEGMFTHDMTGFHLVGEYDGVEYELRLPAQSRYSIHVEYDFRKWHRDCIDLSTLTDTMFVFPHGEDFSVTKMSLACEEMYKFYNNKSENKSE
;
A
#
# COMPACT_ATOMS: atom_id res chain seq x y z
N MET A 1 -5.20 -0.40 12.26
CA MET A 1 -4.56 0.24 13.44
C MET A 1 -5.00 1.69 13.52
N THR A 2 -5.00 2.29 14.70
CA THR A 2 -5.17 3.73 14.91
C THR A 2 -4.19 4.21 15.96
N SER A 3 -3.85 5.50 15.95
CA SER A 3 -2.94 6.09 16.94
C SER A 3 -3.52 7.38 17.50
N GLU A 4 -3.22 7.64 18.77
CA GLU A 4 -3.58 8.89 19.47
C GLU A 4 -2.46 9.24 20.44
N GLY A 5 -1.77 10.35 20.21
CA GLY A 5 -0.57 10.70 20.96
C GLY A 5 0.49 9.60 20.90
N ALA A 6 0.95 9.12 22.03
CA ALA A 6 1.93 8.03 22.14
C ALA A 6 1.29 6.63 22.20
N TYR A 7 0.01 6.51 21.91
CA TYR A 7 -0.69 5.24 21.94
C TYR A 7 -0.99 4.71 20.54
N VAL A 8 -0.87 3.40 20.36
CA VAL A 8 -1.29 2.64 19.18
C VAL A 8 -2.34 1.64 19.62
N MET A 9 -3.41 1.48 18.85
CA MET A 9 -4.51 0.57 19.16
C MET A 9 -4.91 -0.27 17.94
N CYS A 10 -5.13 -1.55 18.18
CA CYS A 10 -5.71 -2.43 17.17
C CYS A 10 -7.21 -2.17 17.05
N LYS A 11 -7.71 -1.85 15.85
CA LYS A 11 -9.15 -1.63 15.59
C LYS A 11 -9.97 -2.92 15.74
N GLU A 12 -9.37 -4.09 15.50
CA GLU A 12 -10.04 -5.38 15.54
C GLU A 12 -10.28 -5.90 16.96
N CYS A 13 -9.19 -5.97 17.78
CA CYS A 13 -9.26 -6.54 19.11
C CYS A 13 -9.21 -5.51 20.25
N GLY A 14 -9.00 -4.23 19.94
CA GLY A 14 -8.92 -3.16 20.93
C GLY A 14 -7.62 -3.15 21.75
N HIS A 15 -6.66 -4.07 21.48
CA HIS A 15 -5.40 -4.10 22.19
C HIS A 15 -4.64 -2.80 22.01
N LYS A 16 -4.05 -2.27 23.09
CA LYS A 16 -3.46 -0.94 23.13
C LYS A 16 -2.02 -1.01 23.62
N TRP A 17 -1.12 -0.28 22.95
CA TRP A 17 0.27 -0.11 23.32
C TRP A 17 0.58 1.35 23.57
N TYR A 18 1.48 1.59 24.48
CA TYR A 18 2.11 2.89 24.73
C TYR A 18 3.53 2.86 24.15
N MET A 19 3.89 3.89 23.39
CA MET A 19 5.25 4.08 22.90
C MET A 19 5.99 5.03 23.84
N ASN A 20 7.06 4.53 24.47
CA ASN A 20 7.87 5.32 25.38
C ASN A 20 8.81 6.28 24.64
N GLU A 21 9.56 7.09 25.36
CA GLU A 21 10.50 8.09 24.82
C GLU A 21 11.66 7.50 24.00
N TYR A 22 11.93 6.20 24.12
CA TYR A 22 12.92 5.46 23.36
C TYR A 22 12.35 4.76 22.12
N GLY A 23 11.06 4.94 21.82
CA GLY A 23 10.38 4.31 20.69
C GLY A 23 10.00 2.84 20.93
N GLN A 24 10.07 2.36 22.18
CA GLN A 24 9.63 1.01 22.54
C GLN A 24 8.12 0.99 22.77
N LEU A 25 7.50 -0.10 22.37
CA LEU A 25 6.09 -0.38 22.61
C LEU A 25 5.93 -1.23 23.87
N GLU A 26 5.01 -0.83 24.72
CA GLU A 26 4.61 -1.54 25.94
C GLU A 26 3.09 -1.72 25.91
N ALA A 27 2.60 -2.95 26.05
CA ALA A 27 1.18 -3.18 26.14
C ALA A 27 0.61 -2.49 27.38
N VAL A 28 -0.51 -1.79 27.23
CA VAL A 28 -1.23 -1.20 28.35
C VAL A 28 -1.79 -2.31 29.25
N GLU A 29 -2.25 -3.40 28.62
CA GLU A 29 -2.71 -4.61 29.31
C GLU A 29 -2.33 -5.84 28.46
N GLY A 30 -2.00 -6.95 29.09
CA GLY A 30 -1.67 -8.21 28.43
C GLY A 30 -0.25 -8.28 27.88
N GLU A 31 -0.07 -8.98 26.79
CA GLU A 31 1.22 -9.24 26.16
C GLU A 31 1.62 -8.14 25.18
N THR A 32 2.89 -7.74 25.19
CA THR A 32 3.41 -6.69 24.30
C THR A 32 3.50 -7.15 22.85
N TYR A 33 3.73 -8.43 22.55
CA TYR A 33 3.98 -9.04 21.25
C TYR A 33 5.20 -8.49 20.53
N PHE A 34 5.21 -7.18 20.23
CA PHE A 34 6.30 -6.48 19.57
C PHE A 34 6.75 -5.31 20.44
N SER A 35 8.02 -5.30 20.82
CA SER A 35 8.61 -4.22 21.61
C SER A 35 9.04 -3.01 20.79
N HIS A 36 9.09 -3.15 19.46
CA HIS A 36 9.46 -2.07 18.56
C HIS A 36 8.62 -2.10 17.27
N ILE A 37 8.33 -0.92 16.70
CA ILE A 37 7.62 -0.79 15.43
C ILE A 37 8.32 -1.55 14.27
N PRO A 38 9.66 -1.53 14.12
CA PRO A 38 10.34 -2.30 13.09
C PRO A 38 10.05 -3.82 13.15
N ASP A 39 10.00 -4.42 14.35
CA ASP A 39 9.71 -5.85 14.50
C ASP A 39 8.28 -6.17 14.06
N TRP A 40 7.35 -5.29 14.37
CA TRP A 40 5.97 -5.40 13.91
C TRP A 40 5.87 -5.29 12.38
N TYR A 41 6.58 -4.32 11.80
CA TYR A 41 6.63 -4.12 10.35
C TYR A 41 7.21 -5.34 9.62
N GLU A 42 8.26 -5.96 10.16
CA GLU A 42 8.82 -7.20 9.60
C GLU A 42 7.85 -8.39 9.72
N TRP A 43 7.06 -8.47 10.79
CA TRP A 43 6.00 -9.47 10.90
C TRP A 43 4.89 -9.26 9.87
N GLU A 44 4.47 -8.01 9.62
CA GLU A 44 3.51 -7.69 8.55
C GLU A 44 4.08 -8.06 7.17
N ARG A 45 5.35 -7.73 6.92
CA ARG A 45 6.07 -8.11 5.69
C ARG A 45 6.08 -9.61 5.46
N GLU A 46 6.39 -10.39 6.50
CA GLU A 46 6.43 -11.85 6.42
C GLU A 46 5.06 -12.44 6.08
N ASN A 47 3.97 -11.87 6.61
CA ASN A 47 2.63 -12.31 6.26
C ASN A 47 2.31 -12.01 4.78
N VAL A 48 2.66 -10.83 4.30
CA VAL A 48 2.49 -10.45 2.89
C VAL A 48 3.34 -11.35 1.97
N ARG A 49 4.58 -11.66 2.37
CA ARG A 49 5.46 -12.59 1.62
C ARG A 49 4.79 -13.95 1.44
N LYS A 50 4.20 -14.51 2.49
CA LYS A 50 3.46 -15.79 2.42
C LYS A 50 2.29 -15.73 1.43
N GLU A 51 1.52 -14.63 1.41
CA GLU A 51 0.45 -14.44 0.44
C GLU A 51 0.98 -14.40 -1.00
N VAL A 52 2.10 -13.70 -1.23
CA VAL A 52 2.76 -13.60 -2.53
C VAL A 52 3.31 -14.97 -2.99
N GLU A 53 4.01 -15.70 -2.11
CA GLU A 53 4.56 -17.02 -2.40
C GLU A 53 3.47 -18.06 -2.70
N ALA A 54 2.34 -17.98 -2.01
CA ALA A 54 1.16 -18.80 -2.25
C ALA A 54 0.37 -18.38 -3.49
N GLY A 55 0.66 -17.22 -4.09
CA GLY A 55 -0.10 -16.67 -5.22
C GLY A 55 -1.51 -16.21 -4.87
N THR A 56 -1.78 -15.93 -3.60
CA THR A 56 -3.11 -15.57 -3.08
C THR A 56 -3.29 -14.06 -2.84
N TYR A 57 -2.21 -13.29 -2.96
CA TYR A 57 -2.30 -11.84 -2.79
C TYR A 57 -3.17 -11.22 -3.88
N GLY A 58 -4.12 -10.38 -3.48
CA GLY A 58 -4.94 -9.60 -4.41
C GLY A 58 -5.87 -8.65 -3.68
N ILE A 59 -5.95 -7.42 -4.21
CA ILE A 59 -6.85 -6.37 -3.77
C ILE A 59 -7.52 -5.79 -5.00
N GLN A 60 -8.84 -5.63 -4.96
CA GLN A 60 -9.60 -4.89 -5.96
C GLN A 60 -10.54 -3.94 -5.25
N VAL A 61 -10.44 -2.65 -5.57
CA VAL A 61 -11.19 -1.61 -4.86
C VAL A 61 -11.50 -0.44 -5.78
N LYS A 62 -12.71 0.12 -5.63
CA LYS A 62 -13.08 1.39 -6.25
C LYS A 62 -12.25 2.51 -5.62
N SER A 63 -11.76 3.44 -6.43
CA SER A 63 -10.85 4.48 -5.97
C SER A 63 -11.15 5.81 -6.64
N ASP A 64 -10.96 6.92 -5.90
CA ASP A 64 -10.83 8.23 -6.55
C ASP A 64 -9.44 8.36 -7.15
N VAL A 65 -9.33 8.96 -8.31
CA VAL A 65 -8.08 9.09 -9.04
C VAL A 65 -7.80 10.57 -9.34
N ARG A 66 -6.56 10.96 -9.11
CA ARG A 66 -6.08 12.30 -9.45
C ARG A 66 -4.78 12.21 -10.22
N SER A 67 -4.71 12.95 -11.30
CA SER A 67 -3.49 13.06 -12.10
C SER A 67 -2.70 14.31 -11.67
N LEU A 68 -1.37 14.20 -11.66
CA LEU A 68 -0.45 15.31 -11.47
C LEU A 68 0.49 15.42 -12.68
N PRO A 69 0.00 15.93 -13.82
CA PRO A 69 0.80 16.03 -15.04
C PRO A 69 1.91 17.09 -14.95
N ASN A 70 1.81 17.98 -13.97
CA ASN A 70 2.83 18.97 -13.65
C ASN A 70 2.73 19.41 -12.16
N PRO A 71 3.78 19.99 -11.57
CA PRO A 71 3.83 20.28 -10.13
C PRO A 71 2.86 21.36 -9.64
N LYS A 72 2.05 21.96 -10.52
CA LYS A 72 1.23 23.11 -10.17
C LYS A 72 -0.17 22.75 -9.71
N LYS A 73 -0.80 21.71 -10.29
CA LYS A 73 -2.20 21.42 -10.02
C LYS A 73 -2.53 19.94 -10.24
N PHE A 74 -3.26 19.37 -9.29
CA PHE A 74 -3.94 18.09 -9.45
C PHE A 74 -5.16 18.26 -10.37
N ILE A 75 -5.35 17.32 -11.25
CA ILE A 75 -6.56 17.14 -12.07
C ILE A 75 -7.36 16.00 -11.45
N ASP A 76 -8.62 16.27 -11.15
CA ASP A 76 -9.55 15.20 -10.74
C ASP A 76 -9.97 14.44 -11.98
N VAL A 77 -9.62 13.18 -12.06
CA VAL A 77 -9.94 12.30 -13.19
C VAL A 77 -11.09 11.34 -12.86
N GLY A 78 -11.76 11.56 -11.73
CA GLY A 78 -12.93 10.81 -11.32
C GLY A 78 -12.61 9.53 -10.57
N GLU A 79 -13.49 8.54 -10.72
CA GLU A 79 -13.36 7.25 -10.06
C GLU A 79 -12.85 6.19 -11.03
N GLY A 80 -12.11 5.23 -10.50
CA GLY A 80 -11.63 4.07 -11.27
C GLY A 80 -11.69 2.78 -10.44
N MET A 81 -11.62 1.65 -11.13
CA MET A 81 -11.41 0.36 -10.51
C MET A 81 -9.90 0.11 -10.42
N PHE A 82 -9.40 0.03 -9.22
CA PHE A 82 -8.01 -0.25 -8.93
C PHE A 82 -7.84 -1.70 -8.49
N THR A 83 -6.88 -2.39 -9.09
CA THR A 83 -6.49 -3.76 -8.74
C THR A 83 -4.99 -3.79 -8.48
N HIS A 84 -4.58 -4.46 -7.41
CA HIS A 84 -3.19 -4.82 -7.15
C HIS A 84 -3.16 -6.30 -6.80
N ASP A 85 -2.62 -7.10 -7.67
CA ASP A 85 -2.55 -8.56 -7.56
C ASP A 85 -1.19 -9.09 -8.06
N MET A 86 -1.07 -10.41 -8.19
CA MET A 86 0.15 -11.06 -8.66
C MET A 86 0.61 -10.61 -10.05
N THR A 87 -0.23 -9.97 -10.85
CA THR A 87 0.16 -9.41 -12.16
C THR A 87 0.75 -8.00 -12.05
N GLY A 88 0.53 -7.33 -10.92
CA GLY A 88 0.97 -5.96 -10.63
C GLY A 88 -0.20 -5.01 -10.41
N PHE A 89 -0.02 -3.76 -10.81
CA PHE A 89 -1.05 -2.73 -10.68
C PHE A 89 -1.85 -2.61 -11.96
N HIS A 90 -3.17 -2.51 -11.81
CA HIS A 90 -4.11 -2.26 -12.88
C HIS A 90 -5.15 -1.25 -12.44
N LEU A 91 -5.26 -0.14 -13.15
CA LEU A 91 -6.23 0.91 -12.92
C LEU A 91 -7.02 1.15 -14.20
N VAL A 92 -8.33 1.09 -14.12
CA VAL A 92 -9.26 1.39 -15.22
C VAL A 92 -10.25 2.44 -14.74
N GLY A 93 -10.45 3.46 -15.54
CA GLY A 93 -11.40 4.53 -15.25
C GLY A 93 -11.87 5.23 -16.50
N GLU A 94 -12.67 6.28 -16.32
CA GLU A 94 -13.16 7.13 -17.41
C GLU A 94 -12.96 8.59 -17.02
N TYR A 95 -12.43 9.39 -17.94
CA TYR A 95 -12.30 10.82 -17.78
C TYR A 95 -12.85 11.54 -19.01
N ASP A 96 -13.82 12.42 -18.82
CA ASP A 96 -14.48 13.20 -19.88
C ASP A 96 -15.03 12.34 -21.02
N GLY A 97 -15.63 11.20 -20.68
CA GLY A 97 -16.21 10.24 -21.62
C GLY A 97 -15.17 9.37 -22.37
N VAL A 98 -13.90 9.43 -21.98
CA VAL A 98 -12.81 8.62 -22.54
C VAL A 98 -12.29 7.64 -21.49
N GLU A 99 -12.34 6.37 -21.81
CA GLU A 99 -11.73 5.33 -20.95
C GLU A 99 -10.20 5.48 -20.91
N TYR A 100 -9.63 5.28 -19.73
CA TYR A 100 -8.18 5.16 -19.57
C TYR A 100 -7.83 3.87 -18.82
N GLU A 101 -6.66 3.35 -19.14
CA GLU A 101 -6.12 2.15 -18.51
C GLU A 101 -4.63 2.37 -18.20
N LEU A 102 -4.23 2.01 -16.96
CA LEU A 102 -2.85 1.97 -16.55
C LEU A 102 -2.51 0.55 -16.07
N ARG A 103 -1.47 -0.05 -16.65
CA ARG A 103 -0.92 -1.34 -16.21
C ARG A 103 0.56 -1.20 -15.88
N LEU A 104 0.93 -1.65 -14.70
CA LEU A 104 2.30 -1.68 -14.21
C LEU A 104 2.62 -3.10 -13.75
N PRO A 105 3.37 -3.90 -14.55
CA PRO A 105 3.68 -5.28 -14.21
C PRO A 105 4.45 -5.40 -12.89
N ALA A 106 4.15 -6.43 -12.09
CA ALA A 106 4.76 -6.67 -10.78
C ALA A 106 6.30 -6.70 -10.82
N GLN A 107 6.88 -7.32 -11.85
CA GLN A 107 8.32 -7.42 -12.04
C GLN A 107 9.01 -6.10 -12.45
N SER A 108 8.25 -5.08 -12.84
CA SER A 108 8.78 -3.80 -13.31
C SER A 108 8.95 -2.76 -12.21
N ARG A 109 8.43 -3.03 -11.02
CA ARG A 109 8.38 -2.08 -9.91
C ARG A 109 8.96 -2.69 -8.65
N TYR A 110 10.11 -2.16 -8.20
CA TYR A 110 10.71 -2.53 -6.92
C TYR A 110 9.89 -2.02 -5.73
N SER A 111 9.36 -0.80 -5.82
CA SER A 111 8.57 -0.17 -4.77
C SER A 111 7.58 0.83 -5.34
N ILE A 112 6.61 1.22 -4.54
CA ILE A 112 5.71 2.34 -4.79
C ILE A 112 5.82 3.35 -3.66
N HIS A 113 5.50 4.60 -3.96
CA HIS A 113 5.34 5.60 -2.93
C HIS A 113 3.93 5.55 -2.36
N VAL A 114 3.81 5.68 -1.05
CA VAL A 114 2.54 5.73 -0.33
C VAL A 114 2.49 6.99 0.53
N GLU A 115 1.34 7.60 0.59
CA GLU A 115 1.09 8.78 1.41
C GLU A 115 0.00 8.46 2.42
N TYR A 116 0.22 8.87 3.65
CA TYR A 116 -0.74 8.76 4.74
C TYR A 116 -1.34 10.13 5.01
N ASP A 117 -2.66 10.18 5.24
CA ASP A 117 -3.40 11.40 5.54
C ASP A 117 -3.08 12.54 4.55
N PHE A 118 -3.13 12.21 3.24
CA PHE A 118 -2.60 13.07 2.18
C PHE A 118 -3.30 14.41 2.10
N ARG A 119 -2.58 15.47 2.47
CA ARG A 119 -2.99 16.88 2.37
C ARG A 119 -4.43 17.13 2.87
N LYS A 120 -5.17 17.96 2.15
CA LYS A 120 -6.54 18.36 2.46
C LYS A 120 -7.60 17.28 2.29
N TRP A 121 -7.25 16.13 1.68
CA TRP A 121 -8.21 15.03 1.49
C TRP A 121 -8.24 14.09 2.69
N HIS A 122 -7.21 14.13 3.55
CA HIS A 122 -7.13 13.33 4.77
C HIS A 122 -7.41 11.84 4.51
N ARG A 123 -6.82 11.32 3.43
CA ARG A 123 -6.94 9.92 3.00
C ARG A 123 -5.58 9.38 2.59
N ASP A 124 -5.40 8.10 2.82
CA ASP A 124 -4.23 7.38 2.34
C ASP A 124 -4.32 7.17 0.82
N CYS A 125 -3.19 7.27 0.15
CA CYS A 125 -3.11 7.02 -1.29
C CYS A 125 -1.79 6.38 -1.69
N ILE A 126 -1.76 5.89 -2.91
CA ILE A 126 -0.55 5.40 -3.59
C ILE A 126 -0.28 6.22 -4.84
N ASP A 127 1.01 6.38 -5.16
CA ASP A 127 1.46 7.04 -6.37
C ASP A 127 1.81 6.00 -7.44
N LEU A 128 1.13 6.05 -8.56
CA LEU A 128 1.46 5.27 -9.74
C LEU A 128 2.07 6.18 -10.80
N SER A 129 3.40 6.33 -10.75
CA SER A 129 4.13 7.18 -11.71
C SER A 129 4.45 6.43 -12.99
N THR A 130 4.25 7.11 -14.11
CA THR A 130 4.69 6.71 -15.45
C THR A 130 5.78 7.69 -15.95
N LEU A 131 6.18 7.57 -17.20
CA LEU A 131 7.13 8.52 -17.81
C LEU A 131 6.50 9.90 -18.06
N THR A 132 5.19 10.00 -18.13
CA THR A 132 4.47 11.22 -18.55
C THR A 132 3.58 11.79 -17.48
N ASP A 133 3.20 11.00 -16.48
CA ASP A 133 2.22 11.40 -15.49
C ASP A 133 2.38 10.64 -14.16
N THR A 134 1.80 11.17 -13.11
CA THR A 134 1.64 10.48 -11.81
C THR A 134 0.17 10.44 -11.45
N MET A 135 -0.35 9.22 -11.29
CA MET A 135 -1.71 8.99 -10.81
C MET A 135 -1.69 8.73 -9.32
N PHE A 136 -2.38 9.58 -8.56
CA PHE A 136 -2.64 9.39 -7.13
C PHE A 136 -3.97 8.64 -6.99
N VAL A 137 -3.90 7.44 -6.44
CA VAL A 137 -5.05 6.56 -6.28
C VAL A 137 -5.44 6.52 -4.81
N PHE A 138 -6.68 6.90 -4.51
CA PHE A 138 -7.27 6.95 -3.17
C PHE A 138 -8.32 5.85 -3.05
N PRO A 139 -7.99 4.68 -2.53
CA PRO A 139 -8.93 3.57 -2.38
C PRO A 139 -10.12 3.94 -1.49
N HIS A 140 -11.31 3.42 -1.80
CA HIS A 140 -12.50 3.58 -0.98
C HIS A 140 -12.59 2.52 0.12
N GLY A 141 -13.31 2.86 1.21
CA GLY A 141 -13.52 1.96 2.34
C GLY A 141 -12.36 1.95 3.34
N GLU A 142 -12.43 0.99 4.27
CA GLU A 142 -11.44 0.83 5.35
C GLU A 142 -10.72 -0.52 5.31
N ASP A 143 -11.13 -1.42 4.39
CA ASP A 143 -10.64 -2.79 4.30
C ASP A 143 -9.35 -2.93 3.46
N PHE A 144 -8.64 -1.83 3.26
CA PHE A 144 -7.37 -1.81 2.56
C PHE A 144 -6.26 -1.20 3.43
N SER A 145 -5.01 -1.47 3.06
CA SER A 145 -3.83 -0.86 3.65
C SER A 145 -2.81 -0.53 2.57
N VAL A 146 -2.49 0.75 2.43
CA VAL A 146 -1.44 1.20 1.49
C VAL A 146 -0.07 0.65 1.90
N THR A 147 0.17 0.43 3.20
CA THR A 147 1.37 -0.27 3.72
C THR A 147 1.44 -1.69 3.17
N LYS A 148 0.33 -2.45 3.27
CA LYS A 148 0.26 -3.83 2.73
C LYS A 148 0.52 -3.84 1.22
N MET A 149 -0.02 -2.87 0.47
CA MET A 149 0.21 -2.74 -0.97
C MET A 149 1.68 -2.45 -1.29
N SER A 150 2.33 -1.56 -0.51
CA SER A 150 3.76 -1.27 -0.67
C SER A 150 4.64 -2.50 -0.39
N LEU A 151 4.38 -3.20 0.71
CA LEU A 151 5.08 -4.45 1.05
C LEU A 151 4.90 -5.51 -0.04
N ALA A 152 3.68 -5.68 -0.54
CA ALA A 152 3.39 -6.64 -1.61
C ALA A 152 4.11 -6.30 -2.91
N CYS A 153 4.20 -5.01 -3.27
CA CYS A 153 4.98 -4.58 -4.44
C CYS A 153 6.44 -5.04 -4.34
N GLU A 154 7.09 -4.81 -3.19
CA GLU A 154 8.47 -5.20 -2.95
C GLU A 154 8.65 -6.73 -2.95
N GLU A 155 7.77 -7.48 -2.27
CA GLU A 155 7.85 -8.94 -2.21
C GLU A 155 7.55 -9.60 -3.56
N MET A 156 6.61 -9.07 -4.36
CA MET A 156 6.36 -9.55 -5.73
C MET A 156 7.54 -9.29 -6.65
N TYR A 157 8.17 -8.10 -6.55
CA TYR A 157 9.39 -7.81 -7.32
C TYR A 157 10.50 -8.84 -7.04
N LYS A 158 10.77 -9.13 -5.77
CA LYS A 158 11.73 -10.15 -5.34
C LYS A 158 11.35 -11.54 -5.85
N PHE A 159 10.09 -11.92 -5.69
CA PHE A 159 9.57 -13.23 -6.11
C PHE A 159 9.77 -13.49 -7.61
N TYR A 160 9.47 -12.51 -8.46
CA TYR A 160 9.61 -12.68 -9.90
C TYR A 160 11.07 -12.60 -10.37
N ASN A 161 11.88 -11.72 -9.79
CA ASN A 161 13.27 -11.55 -10.22
C ASN A 161 14.18 -12.69 -9.71
N ASN A 162 13.97 -13.20 -8.49
CA ASN A 162 14.70 -14.38 -8.00
C ASN A 162 14.38 -15.65 -8.81
N LYS A 163 13.13 -15.79 -9.29
CA LYS A 163 12.76 -16.90 -10.20
C LYS A 163 13.42 -16.82 -11.58
N SER A 164 13.76 -15.65 -12.05
CA SER A 164 14.45 -15.46 -13.33
C SER A 164 15.95 -15.85 -13.25
N GLU A 165 16.59 -15.57 -12.12
CA GLU A 165 18.00 -15.94 -11.89
C GLU A 165 18.19 -17.46 -11.80
N ASN A 166 17.28 -18.16 -11.11
CA ASN A 166 17.31 -19.63 -10.97
C ASN A 166 16.96 -20.40 -12.28
N LYS A 167 16.53 -19.73 -13.34
CA LYS A 167 16.24 -20.35 -14.63
C LYS A 167 17.39 -20.20 -15.64
N SER A 168 18.43 -19.44 -15.28
CA SER A 168 19.60 -19.18 -16.13
C SER A 168 20.82 -20.03 -15.77
N GLU A 169 20.69 -20.94 -14.80
CA GLU A 169 21.63 -22.03 -14.49
C GLU A 169 21.13 -23.36 -15.08
#